data_1bf74f487192dd51c39428e69eea1c8c
#
_entry.id   1bf74f487192dd51c39428e69eea1c8c
#
_cell.length_a   1.000
_cell.length_b   1.000
_cell.length_c   1.000
_cell.angle_alpha   90.00
_cell.angle_beta   90.00
_cell.angle_gamma   90.00
#
_symmetry.space_group_name_H-M   'P 1'
#
loop_
_entity.id
_entity.type
_entity.pdbx_description
1 polymer ?
#
loop_
_entity_poly.entity_id
_entity_poly.type
_entity_poly.pdbx_seq_one_letter_code
_entity_poly.pdbx_strand_id
1 'polypeptide(L)'
;MFSRSTVAALALLVAVPAQAETIRVGMSGGYFPFTFVKQDVLQGFEVDVARAIAEQTGDDVEFVTMSFSGLIGALEAGRIDTIANQITITSEREAKFTFSQPYVYDGAQVVVKAGNEEINGVEDLKGKSVAVNLGSNFEELLRGLPFADEIDIRTYESNLAQDTALGRVDAFIHDRISATQVIKETPLPLALAGAPFSEIRNAMPFRTDEDGKALAAKVDGAITELKASGKLAEISDKWFGADITKAD
;
A
#
# COMPACT_ATOMS: atom_id res chain seq x y z
N MET A 1 -73.57 -26.28 0.66
CA MET A 1 -72.97 -24.96 0.74
C MET A 1 -71.67 -25.14 1.56
N PHE A 2 -70.53 -25.44 0.92
CA PHE A 2 -69.23 -25.71 1.61
C PHE A 2 -68.34 -24.47 1.51
N SER A 3 -68.08 -23.85 2.66
CA SER A 3 -67.18 -22.71 2.79
C SER A 3 -65.69 -23.20 2.73
N ARG A 4 -64.92 -22.72 1.77
CA ARG A 4 -63.46 -22.96 1.68
C ARG A 4 -62.73 -21.86 2.43
N SER A 5 -62.20 -22.20 3.61
CA SER A 5 -61.30 -21.31 4.36
C SER A 5 -59.89 -21.37 3.74
N THR A 6 -59.46 -20.25 3.15
CA THR A 6 -58.12 -20.08 2.63
C THR A 6 -57.19 -19.67 3.79
N VAL A 7 -56.29 -20.57 4.19
CA VAL A 7 -55.23 -20.25 5.17
C VAL A 7 -54.06 -19.60 4.40
N ALA A 8 -53.87 -18.33 4.62
CA ALA A 8 -52.70 -17.62 4.11
C ALA A 8 -51.49 -17.88 5.05
N ALA A 9 -50.50 -18.64 4.56
CA ALA A 9 -49.24 -18.86 5.25
C ALA A 9 -48.34 -17.61 5.09
N LEU A 10 -48.15 -16.88 6.18
CA LEU A 10 -47.21 -15.75 6.27
C LEU A 10 -45.81 -16.30 6.44
N ALA A 11 -44.99 -16.29 5.38
CA ALA A 11 -43.59 -16.64 5.46
C ALA A 11 -42.80 -15.51 6.15
N LEU A 12 -42.43 -15.72 7.41
CA LEU A 12 -41.46 -14.85 8.10
C LEU A 12 -40.06 -15.06 7.45
N LEU A 13 -39.58 -14.08 6.71
CA LEU A 13 -38.19 -13.95 6.34
C LEU A 13 -37.40 -13.64 7.63
N VAL A 14 -36.72 -14.64 8.19
CA VAL A 14 -35.75 -14.45 9.25
C VAL A 14 -34.49 -13.85 8.59
N ALA A 15 -34.31 -12.54 8.72
CA ALA A 15 -33.02 -11.91 8.39
C ALA A 15 -31.98 -12.45 9.37
N VAL A 16 -31.09 -13.30 8.89
CA VAL A 16 -29.89 -13.69 9.65
C VAL A 16 -29.02 -12.44 9.75
N PRO A 17 -28.69 -11.93 10.95
CA PRO A 17 -27.77 -10.81 11.06
C PRO A 17 -26.43 -11.24 10.45
N ALA A 18 -25.91 -10.47 9.50
CA ALA A 18 -24.55 -10.63 9.03
C ALA A 18 -23.64 -10.42 10.26
N GLN A 19 -22.91 -11.45 10.64
CA GLN A 19 -21.97 -11.35 11.75
C GLN A 19 -20.78 -10.55 11.25
N ALA A 20 -20.40 -9.49 11.97
CA ALA A 20 -19.18 -8.74 11.70
C ALA A 20 -17.97 -9.69 11.77
N GLU A 21 -17.15 -9.67 10.76
CA GLU A 21 -15.88 -10.42 10.72
C GLU A 21 -14.75 -9.49 11.12
N THR A 22 -13.67 -10.04 11.68
CA THR A 22 -12.46 -9.26 11.95
C THR A 22 -11.47 -9.45 10.82
N ILE A 23 -11.17 -8.38 10.09
CA ILE A 23 -10.17 -8.37 9.01
C ILE A 23 -8.80 -8.07 9.64
N ARG A 24 -7.86 -9.02 9.55
CA ARG A 24 -6.48 -8.83 10.00
C ARG A 24 -5.67 -8.17 8.90
N VAL A 25 -5.32 -6.90 9.11
CA VAL A 25 -4.62 -6.06 8.14
C VAL A 25 -3.15 -5.93 8.53
N GLY A 26 -2.26 -6.47 7.69
CA GLY A 26 -0.82 -6.37 7.86
C GLY A 26 -0.26 -5.02 7.41
N MET A 27 0.67 -4.45 8.18
CA MET A 27 1.37 -3.22 7.83
C MET A 27 2.70 -3.07 8.57
N SER A 28 3.63 -2.26 8.02
CA SER A 28 4.98 -2.17 8.59
C SER A 28 5.06 -1.28 9.84
N GLY A 29 4.21 -0.27 9.95
CA GLY A 29 4.29 0.72 11.04
C GLY A 29 5.53 1.61 10.99
N GLY A 30 6.31 1.58 9.91
CA GLY A 30 7.52 2.38 9.71
C GLY A 30 7.56 3.16 8.40
N TYR A 31 6.44 3.26 7.69
CA TYR A 31 6.32 3.84 6.36
C TYR A 31 5.53 5.16 6.36
N PHE A 32 6.20 6.24 6.72
CA PHE A 32 5.60 7.58 6.76
C PHE A 32 5.30 8.12 5.34
N PRO A 33 4.13 8.75 5.10
CA PRO A 33 2.99 8.95 6.00
C PRO A 33 1.87 7.90 5.81
N PHE A 34 2.13 6.79 5.16
CA PHE A 34 1.14 5.75 4.84
C PHE A 34 0.77 4.90 6.06
N THR A 35 1.76 4.32 6.74
CA THR A 35 1.57 3.55 7.98
C THR A 35 2.80 3.74 8.88
N PHE A 36 2.63 4.38 10.02
CA PHE A 36 3.73 4.67 10.95
C PHE A 36 3.25 4.75 12.40
N VAL A 37 4.18 4.50 13.33
CA VAL A 37 3.94 4.65 14.75
C VAL A 37 4.47 6.02 15.21
N LYS A 38 3.61 6.79 15.87
CA LYS A 38 3.97 8.05 16.53
C LYS A 38 3.34 8.09 17.91
N GLN A 39 4.15 8.31 18.94
CA GLN A 39 3.70 8.28 20.35
C GLN A 39 2.93 6.98 20.67
N ASP A 40 3.48 5.84 20.29
CA ASP A 40 2.92 4.50 20.46
C ASP A 40 1.55 4.27 19.78
N VAL A 41 1.12 5.18 18.90
CA VAL A 41 -0.12 5.06 18.13
C VAL A 41 0.19 4.77 16.67
N LEU A 42 -0.35 3.65 16.16
CA LEU A 42 -0.32 3.32 14.75
C LEU A 42 -1.30 4.24 14.00
N GLN A 43 -0.80 4.95 12.99
CA GLN A 43 -1.54 5.93 12.21
C GLN A 43 -0.99 6.05 10.81
N GLY A 44 -1.70 6.75 9.93
CA GLY A 44 -1.32 7.02 8.56
C GLY A 44 -2.50 6.85 7.59
N PHE A 45 -2.26 7.16 6.33
CA PHE A 45 -3.26 7.05 5.27
C PHE A 45 -3.86 5.64 5.19
N GLU A 46 -3.02 4.60 5.19
CA GLU A 46 -3.44 3.20 5.11
C GLU A 46 -4.30 2.76 6.30
N VAL A 47 -3.98 3.27 7.49
CA VAL A 47 -4.76 2.99 8.70
C VAL A 47 -6.17 3.57 8.58
N ASP A 48 -6.28 4.80 8.09
CA ASP A 48 -7.57 5.46 7.90
C ASP A 48 -8.38 4.81 6.76
N VAL A 49 -7.73 4.40 5.67
CA VAL A 49 -8.37 3.67 4.56
C VAL A 49 -8.91 2.31 5.04
N ALA A 50 -8.09 1.54 5.76
CA ALA A 50 -8.52 0.23 6.29
C ALA A 50 -9.70 0.36 7.26
N ARG A 51 -9.70 1.38 8.12
CA ARG A 51 -10.85 1.67 9.01
C ARG A 51 -12.10 2.05 8.23
N ALA A 52 -11.96 2.90 7.20
CA ALA A 52 -13.09 3.30 6.37
C ALA A 52 -13.67 2.11 5.58
N ILE A 53 -12.82 1.18 5.12
CA ILE A 53 -13.26 -0.07 4.49
C ILE A 53 -14.04 -0.93 5.49
N ALA A 54 -13.52 -1.14 6.70
CA ALA A 54 -14.18 -1.93 7.72
C ALA A 54 -15.54 -1.32 8.13
N GLU A 55 -15.60 0.01 8.30
CA GLU A 55 -16.87 0.72 8.55
C GLU A 55 -17.87 0.51 7.41
N GLN A 56 -17.42 0.60 6.14
CA GLN A 56 -18.27 0.44 4.96
C GLN A 56 -18.80 -1.00 4.82
N THR A 57 -18.00 -2.01 5.20
CA THR A 57 -18.37 -3.43 5.12
C THR A 57 -19.13 -3.93 6.35
N GLY A 58 -19.14 -3.16 7.44
CA GLY A 58 -19.69 -3.57 8.73
C GLY A 58 -18.83 -4.57 9.49
N ASP A 59 -17.53 -4.62 9.19
CA ASP A 59 -16.55 -5.50 9.82
C ASP A 59 -15.71 -4.77 10.89
N ASP A 60 -15.01 -5.56 11.71
CA ASP A 60 -13.95 -5.06 12.58
C ASP A 60 -12.59 -5.13 11.87
N VAL A 61 -11.63 -4.30 12.29
CA VAL A 61 -10.25 -4.34 11.78
C VAL A 61 -9.26 -4.57 12.91
N GLU A 62 -8.37 -5.53 12.71
CA GLU A 62 -7.20 -5.78 13.55
C GLU A 62 -5.93 -5.45 12.77
N PHE A 63 -5.12 -4.53 13.29
CA PHE A 63 -3.84 -4.19 12.68
C PHE A 63 -2.72 -5.06 13.21
N VAL A 64 -2.02 -5.76 12.31
CA VAL A 64 -0.89 -6.63 12.63
C VAL A 64 0.39 -6.01 12.07
N THR A 65 1.26 -5.50 12.96
CA THR A 65 2.51 -4.84 12.55
C THR A 65 3.69 -5.81 12.53
N MET A 66 4.50 -5.74 11.46
CA MET A 66 5.71 -6.54 11.29
C MET A 66 6.65 -5.85 10.29
N SER A 67 7.87 -6.39 10.04
CA SER A 67 8.73 -5.88 8.97
C SER A 67 8.04 -5.98 7.61
N PHE A 68 8.33 -5.02 6.71
CA PHE A 68 7.78 -5.01 5.35
C PHE A 68 8.08 -6.33 4.63
N SER A 69 9.31 -6.82 4.70
CA SER A 69 9.74 -8.08 4.09
C SER A 69 8.96 -9.31 4.58
N GLY A 70 8.39 -9.25 5.78
CA GLY A 70 7.60 -10.32 6.39
C GLY A 70 6.12 -10.35 5.96
N LEU A 71 5.59 -9.24 5.41
CA LEU A 71 4.15 -9.08 5.14
C LEU A 71 3.61 -10.11 4.14
N ILE A 72 4.31 -10.30 3.01
CA ILE A 72 3.89 -11.25 1.97
C ILE A 72 3.84 -12.68 2.52
N GLY A 73 4.88 -13.13 3.23
CA GLY A 73 4.89 -14.46 3.84
C GLY A 73 3.83 -14.63 4.95
N ALA A 74 3.45 -13.56 5.64
CA ALA A 74 2.36 -13.60 6.61
C ALA A 74 0.99 -13.75 5.94
N LEU A 75 0.78 -13.11 4.79
CA LEU A 75 -0.43 -13.25 3.98
C LEU A 75 -0.55 -14.66 3.40
N GLU A 76 0.52 -15.19 2.80
CA GLU A 76 0.57 -16.56 2.28
C GLU A 76 0.27 -17.61 3.37
N ALA A 77 0.80 -17.39 4.58
CA ALA A 77 0.57 -18.28 5.72
C ALA A 77 -0.80 -18.10 6.41
N GLY A 78 -1.65 -17.17 5.94
CA GLY A 78 -2.96 -16.89 6.53
C GLY A 78 -2.90 -16.27 7.93
N ARG A 79 -1.77 -15.68 8.31
CA ARG A 79 -1.63 -14.95 9.59
C ARG A 79 -2.28 -13.58 9.54
N ILE A 80 -2.38 -13.00 8.36
CA ILE A 80 -3.12 -11.78 8.02
C ILE A 80 -4.01 -12.07 6.82
N ASP A 81 -5.04 -11.26 6.61
CA ASP A 81 -6.03 -11.48 5.55
C ASP A 81 -5.78 -10.57 4.34
N THR A 82 -5.16 -9.43 4.58
CA THR A 82 -4.70 -8.49 3.55
C THR A 82 -3.53 -7.66 4.05
N ILE A 83 -2.93 -6.87 3.14
CA ILE A 83 -1.85 -5.94 3.46
C ILE A 83 -2.28 -4.53 3.03
N ALA A 84 -2.21 -3.57 3.95
CA ALA A 84 -2.33 -2.14 3.69
C ALA A 84 -0.98 -1.47 3.97
N ASN A 85 -0.12 -1.42 2.94
CA ASN A 85 1.26 -0.92 3.02
C ASN A 85 1.81 -0.52 1.65
N GLN A 86 0.98 0.09 0.80
CA GLN A 86 1.35 0.51 -0.56
C GLN A 86 1.92 -0.66 -1.38
N ILE A 87 1.17 -1.78 -1.43
CA ILE A 87 1.62 -2.94 -2.21
C ILE A 87 1.35 -2.68 -3.69
N THR A 88 2.41 -2.46 -4.44
CA THR A 88 2.36 -2.25 -5.88
C THR A 88 1.88 -3.51 -6.61
N ILE A 89 0.95 -3.34 -7.53
CA ILE A 89 0.53 -4.40 -8.45
C ILE A 89 1.68 -4.64 -9.44
N THR A 90 2.30 -5.81 -9.38
CA THR A 90 3.29 -6.29 -10.35
C THR A 90 2.85 -7.63 -10.94
N SER A 91 3.33 -7.98 -12.12
CA SER A 91 2.99 -9.26 -12.76
C SER A 91 3.38 -10.47 -11.90
N GLU A 92 4.51 -10.37 -11.16
CA GLU A 92 4.93 -11.43 -10.25
C GLU A 92 3.93 -11.60 -9.09
N ARG A 93 3.43 -10.50 -8.54
CA ARG A 93 2.47 -10.51 -7.43
C ARG A 93 1.07 -10.91 -7.89
N GLU A 94 0.61 -10.47 -9.07
CA GLU A 94 -0.66 -10.90 -9.67
C GLU A 94 -0.71 -12.40 -9.95
N ALA A 95 0.42 -13.04 -10.21
CA ALA A 95 0.49 -14.49 -10.36
C ALA A 95 0.25 -15.28 -9.05
N LYS A 96 0.39 -14.62 -7.89
CA LYS A 96 0.31 -15.25 -6.55
C LYS A 96 -0.90 -14.79 -5.73
N PHE A 97 -1.41 -13.57 -5.98
CA PHE A 97 -2.42 -12.93 -5.17
C PHE A 97 -3.57 -12.39 -6.01
N THR A 98 -4.75 -12.32 -5.39
CA THR A 98 -5.87 -11.53 -5.89
C THR A 98 -5.71 -10.10 -5.35
N PHE A 99 -5.86 -9.10 -6.18
CA PHE A 99 -5.79 -7.70 -5.75
C PHE A 99 -7.17 -7.04 -5.74
N SER A 100 -7.36 -6.05 -4.85
CA SER A 100 -8.42 -5.06 -5.02
C SER A 100 -8.15 -4.19 -6.25
N GLN A 101 -9.09 -3.34 -6.62
CA GLN A 101 -8.80 -2.24 -7.53
C GLN A 101 -7.71 -1.32 -6.94
N PRO A 102 -6.90 -0.65 -7.77
CA PRO A 102 -5.95 0.34 -7.28
C PRO A 102 -6.67 1.47 -6.54
N TYR A 103 -6.11 1.90 -5.41
CA TYR A 103 -6.62 3.03 -4.64
C TYR A 103 -5.57 4.12 -4.40
N VAL A 104 -4.32 3.91 -4.83
CA VAL A 104 -3.25 4.92 -4.87
C VAL A 104 -2.52 4.81 -6.20
N TYR A 105 -2.22 5.96 -6.78
CA TYR A 105 -1.41 6.12 -7.98
C TYR A 105 -0.20 6.99 -7.67
N ASP A 106 0.99 6.54 -8.03
CA ASP A 106 2.25 7.18 -7.70
C ASP A 106 3.31 6.86 -8.77
N GLY A 107 4.56 7.18 -8.50
CA GLY A 107 5.69 6.87 -9.37
C GLY A 107 6.95 6.49 -8.58
N ALA A 108 7.76 5.59 -9.16
CA ALA A 108 9.07 5.25 -8.63
C ALA A 108 10.03 6.42 -8.83
N GLN A 109 10.62 6.91 -7.74
CA GLN A 109 11.42 8.13 -7.70
C GLN A 109 12.82 7.85 -7.18
N VAL A 110 13.83 8.38 -7.88
CA VAL A 110 15.20 8.44 -7.38
C VAL A 110 15.31 9.57 -6.34
N VAL A 111 15.87 9.27 -5.19
CA VAL A 111 16.12 10.23 -4.11
C VAL A 111 17.61 10.23 -3.78
N VAL A 112 18.17 11.41 -3.68
CA VAL A 112 19.61 11.63 -3.44
C VAL A 112 19.81 12.56 -2.26
N LYS A 113 21.06 12.66 -1.80
CA LYS A 113 21.47 13.71 -0.87
C LYS A 113 21.32 15.09 -1.53
N ALA A 114 20.78 16.07 -0.80
CA ALA A 114 20.67 17.44 -1.28
C ALA A 114 22.04 18.00 -1.69
N GLY A 115 22.09 18.70 -2.82
CA GLY A 115 23.31 19.20 -3.44
C GLY A 115 24.06 18.16 -4.29
N ASN A 116 23.49 16.97 -4.52
CA ASN A 116 24.01 16.05 -5.52
C ASN A 116 23.77 16.63 -6.92
N GLU A 117 24.81 16.67 -7.76
CA GLU A 117 24.78 17.18 -9.14
C GLU A 117 25.05 16.06 -10.17
N GLU A 118 25.38 14.85 -9.71
CA GLU A 118 25.77 13.73 -10.58
C GLU A 118 24.58 12.86 -11.00
N ILE A 119 23.56 12.73 -10.13
CA ILE A 119 22.40 11.88 -10.38
C ILE A 119 21.18 12.78 -10.63
N ASN A 120 20.69 12.80 -11.87
CA ASN A 120 19.56 13.57 -12.33
C ASN A 120 18.38 12.69 -12.74
N GLY A 121 18.51 11.36 -12.62
CA GLY A 121 17.49 10.38 -12.95
C GLY A 121 18.00 8.96 -12.86
N VAL A 122 17.17 8.00 -13.29
CA VAL A 122 17.46 6.57 -13.20
C VAL A 122 18.68 6.16 -14.04
N GLU A 123 18.91 6.81 -15.18
CA GLU A 123 20.02 6.48 -16.09
C GLU A 123 21.41 6.79 -15.48
N ASP A 124 21.47 7.73 -14.53
CA ASP A 124 22.70 8.12 -13.85
C ASP A 124 23.06 7.19 -12.66
N LEU A 125 22.28 6.14 -12.44
CA LEU A 125 22.54 5.16 -11.36
C LEU A 125 23.65 4.16 -11.71
N LYS A 126 24.16 4.16 -12.94
CA LYS A 126 25.29 3.31 -13.35
C LYS A 126 26.54 3.59 -12.49
N GLY A 127 27.11 2.55 -11.91
CA GLY A 127 28.27 2.64 -11.03
C GLY A 127 27.95 3.21 -9.63
N LYS A 128 26.68 3.44 -9.32
CA LYS A 128 26.24 4.00 -8.02
C LYS A 128 25.71 2.92 -7.09
N SER A 129 25.82 3.19 -5.78
CA SER A 129 25.19 2.39 -4.74
C SER A 129 23.75 2.88 -4.48
N VAL A 130 22.78 1.99 -4.64
CA VAL A 130 21.34 2.34 -4.57
C VAL A 130 20.63 1.48 -3.54
N ALA A 131 20.03 2.12 -2.55
CA ALA A 131 19.26 1.44 -1.51
C ALA A 131 17.79 1.25 -1.92
N VAL A 132 17.25 0.08 -1.62
CA VAL A 132 15.82 -0.25 -1.75
C VAL A 132 15.36 -1.07 -0.55
N ASN A 133 14.06 -1.06 -0.25
CA ASN A 133 13.53 -1.97 0.76
C ASN A 133 13.57 -3.41 0.26
N LEU A 134 13.98 -4.32 1.13
CA LEU A 134 14.02 -5.76 0.85
C LEU A 134 12.63 -6.28 0.47
N GLY A 135 12.53 -6.93 -0.69
CA GLY A 135 11.28 -7.48 -1.23
C GLY A 135 10.31 -6.43 -1.77
N SER A 136 10.78 -5.18 -2.01
CA SER A 136 9.96 -4.15 -2.64
C SER A 136 9.94 -4.30 -4.17
N ASN A 137 8.90 -3.73 -4.80
CA ASN A 137 8.84 -3.55 -6.25
C ASN A 137 9.99 -2.70 -6.80
N PHE A 138 10.59 -1.84 -5.98
CA PHE A 138 11.75 -1.02 -6.38
C PHE A 138 12.99 -1.86 -6.62
N GLU A 139 13.19 -2.93 -5.83
CA GLU A 139 14.24 -3.91 -6.10
C GLU A 139 14.00 -4.61 -7.45
N GLU A 140 12.77 -5.05 -7.71
CA GLU A 140 12.36 -5.67 -8.98
C GLU A 140 12.59 -4.70 -10.16
N LEU A 141 12.16 -3.44 -10.03
CA LEU A 141 12.34 -2.40 -11.05
C LEU A 141 13.82 -2.16 -11.37
N LEU A 142 14.70 -2.01 -10.35
CA LEU A 142 16.13 -1.80 -10.58
C LEU A 142 16.79 -3.01 -11.24
N ARG A 143 16.44 -4.23 -10.81
CA ARG A 143 16.98 -5.48 -11.41
C ARG A 143 16.49 -5.71 -12.83
N GLY A 144 15.37 -5.10 -13.22
CA GLY A 144 14.82 -5.13 -14.58
C GLY A 144 15.43 -4.10 -15.54
N LEU A 145 16.27 -3.19 -15.07
CA LEU A 145 16.92 -2.19 -15.93
C LEU A 145 17.94 -2.85 -16.87
N PRO A 146 18.10 -2.35 -18.11
CA PRO A 146 19.11 -2.87 -19.05
C PRO A 146 20.54 -2.82 -18.54
N PHE A 147 20.83 -2.00 -17.53
CA PHE A 147 22.13 -1.77 -16.90
C PHE A 147 22.12 -2.14 -15.41
N ALA A 148 21.24 -3.03 -14.99
CA ALA A 148 21.14 -3.45 -13.58
C ALA A 148 22.46 -3.96 -13.00
N ASP A 149 23.27 -4.68 -13.81
CA ASP A 149 24.57 -5.22 -13.42
C ASP A 149 25.63 -4.14 -13.14
N GLU A 150 25.38 -2.90 -13.56
CA GLU A 150 26.23 -1.74 -13.30
C GLU A 150 25.84 -1.00 -11.99
N ILE A 151 24.75 -1.39 -11.33
CA ILE A 151 24.23 -0.76 -10.11
C ILE A 151 24.58 -1.63 -8.89
N ASP A 152 25.18 -1.03 -7.85
CA ASP A 152 25.34 -1.69 -6.54
C ASP A 152 24.01 -1.60 -5.76
N ILE A 153 23.08 -2.54 -6.04
CA ILE A 153 21.77 -2.58 -5.40
C ILE A 153 21.90 -3.15 -4.00
N ARG A 154 21.56 -2.33 -2.99
CA ARG A 154 21.60 -2.70 -1.57
C ARG A 154 20.21 -2.76 -0.99
N THR A 155 19.84 -3.91 -0.41
CA THR A 155 18.55 -4.12 0.22
C THR A 155 18.59 -3.81 1.71
N TYR A 156 17.58 -3.11 2.19
CA TYR A 156 17.46 -2.63 3.57
C TYR A 156 16.09 -2.98 4.16
N GLU A 157 16.05 -3.25 5.44
CA GLU A 157 14.78 -3.31 6.19
C GLU A 157 14.28 -1.91 6.59
N SER A 158 15.19 -0.95 6.80
CA SER A 158 14.88 0.42 7.23
C SER A 158 16.05 1.37 6.97
N ASN A 159 15.86 2.67 7.25
CA ASN A 159 16.90 3.72 7.28
C ASN A 159 17.48 4.12 5.90
N LEU A 160 16.82 3.83 4.78
CA LEU A 160 17.29 4.21 3.45
C LEU A 160 17.57 5.73 3.36
N ALA A 161 16.61 6.52 3.82
CA ALA A 161 16.68 7.99 3.80
C ALA A 161 17.86 8.52 4.63
N GLN A 162 18.08 7.97 5.83
CA GLN A 162 19.19 8.35 6.70
C GLN A 162 20.54 8.00 6.10
N ASP A 163 20.67 6.81 5.53
CA ASP A 163 21.92 6.34 4.96
C ASP A 163 22.28 7.12 3.68
N THR A 164 21.29 7.50 2.88
CA THR A 164 21.49 8.40 1.73
C THR A 164 21.87 9.82 2.19
N ALA A 165 21.18 10.38 3.17
CA ALA A 165 21.51 11.69 3.73
C ALA A 165 22.94 11.75 4.30
N LEU A 166 23.42 10.65 4.89
CA LEU A 166 24.79 10.51 5.41
C LEU A 166 25.82 10.20 4.32
N GLY A 167 25.40 9.91 3.08
CA GLY A 167 26.30 9.55 1.97
C GLY A 167 26.87 8.14 2.08
N ARG A 168 26.21 7.22 2.78
CA ARG A 168 26.58 5.80 2.86
C ARG A 168 26.16 5.02 1.62
N VAL A 169 25.15 5.51 0.94
CA VAL A 169 24.71 5.12 -0.40
C VAL A 169 24.48 6.40 -1.22
N ASP A 170 24.59 6.29 -2.54
CA ASP A 170 24.48 7.44 -3.45
C ASP A 170 23.03 7.88 -3.64
N ALA A 171 22.10 6.91 -3.67
CA ALA A 171 20.69 7.15 -3.85
C ALA A 171 19.84 6.07 -3.15
N PHE A 172 18.53 6.33 -3.02
CA PHE A 172 17.53 5.29 -2.77
C PHE A 172 16.34 5.48 -3.70
N ILE A 173 15.59 4.39 -3.94
CA ILE A 173 14.35 4.44 -4.69
C ILE A 173 13.18 4.32 -3.74
N HIS A 174 12.17 5.15 -3.96
CA HIS A 174 10.94 5.15 -3.16
C HIS A 174 9.75 5.68 -3.96
N ASP A 175 8.56 5.55 -3.39
CA ASP A 175 7.38 6.25 -3.87
C ASP A 175 7.61 7.76 -3.82
N ARG A 176 7.28 8.46 -4.89
CA ARG A 176 7.47 9.91 -4.99
C ARG A 176 6.72 10.66 -3.89
N ILE A 177 5.50 10.22 -3.59
CA ILE A 177 4.66 10.83 -2.55
C ILE A 177 5.35 10.72 -1.19
N SER A 178 5.76 9.52 -0.78
CA SER A 178 6.47 9.32 0.49
C SER A 178 7.79 10.09 0.52
N ALA A 179 8.59 10.01 -0.53
CA ALA A 179 9.86 10.74 -0.62
C ALA A 179 9.67 12.26 -0.45
N THR A 180 8.65 12.82 -1.11
CA THR A 180 8.30 14.25 -1.00
C THR A 180 7.92 14.61 0.43
N GLN A 181 7.11 13.79 1.11
CA GLN A 181 6.72 14.04 2.50
C GLN A 181 7.91 13.90 3.48
N VAL A 182 8.77 12.90 3.27
CA VAL A 182 10.00 12.74 4.07
C VAL A 182 10.90 13.98 3.94
N ILE A 183 11.12 14.47 2.72
CA ILE A 183 11.92 15.67 2.47
C ILE A 183 11.31 16.91 3.14
N LYS A 184 9.99 17.05 3.11
CA LYS A 184 9.27 18.18 3.67
C LYS A 184 9.24 18.16 5.20
N GLU A 185 9.01 17.00 5.81
CA GLU A 185 8.71 16.87 7.24
C GLU A 185 9.92 16.46 8.10
N THR A 186 11.07 16.16 7.48
CA THR A 186 12.29 15.77 8.22
C THR A 186 13.45 16.73 7.95
N PRO A 187 14.41 16.87 8.86
CA PRO A 187 15.60 17.69 8.64
C PRO A 187 16.66 17.00 7.77
N LEU A 188 16.35 15.87 7.15
CA LEU A 188 17.31 15.14 6.32
C LEU A 188 17.61 15.92 5.03
N PRO A 189 18.90 16.14 4.70
CA PRO A 189 19.29 16.84 3.48
C PRO A 189 19.12 15.93 2.25
N LEU A 190 17.90 15.78 1.79
CA LEU A 190 17.51 14.94 0.66
C LEU A 190 16.86 15.78 -0.46
N ALA A 191 16.94 15.29 -1.70
CA ALA A 191 16.31 15.87 -2.87
C ALA A 191 15.81 14.77 -3.81
N LEU A 192 14.76 15.06 -4.57
CA LEU A 192 14.33 14.22 -5.68
C LEU A 192 15.27 14.43 -6.87
N ALA A 193 15.68 13.36 -7.54
CA ALA A 193 16.48 13.40 -8.76
C ALA A 193 15.62 13.02 -9.96
N GLY A 194 15.40 13.99 -10.85
CA GLY A 194 14.58 13.82 -12.05
C GLY A 194 13.08 13.62 -11.82
N ALA A 195 12.40 13.16 -12.86
CA ALA A 195 11.01 12.72 -12.80
C ALA A 195 10.90 11.27 -12.32
N PRO A 196 9.73 10.80 -11.88
CA PRO A 196 9.48 9.39 -11.67
C PRO A 196 9.77 8.59 -12.95
N PHE A 197 10.40 7.44 -12.81
CA PHE A 197 10.82 6.62 -13.95
C PHE A 197 9.92 5.40 -14.23
N SER A 198 8.95 5.15 -13.36
CA SER A 198 7.93 4.10 -13.53
C SER A 198 6.64 4.52 -12.83
N GLU A 199 5.50 4.25 -13.46
CA GLU A 199 4.20 4.38 -12.81
C GLU A 199 4.00 3.29 -11.78
N ILE A 200 3.34 3.63 -10.68
CA ILE A 200 3.01 2.71 -9.58
C ILE A 200 1.51 2.76 -9.33
N ARG A 201 0.90 1.59 -9.23
CA ARG A 201 -0.49 1.42 -8.80
C ARG A 201 -0.50 0.51 -7.58
N ASN A 202 -0.99 1.02 -6.46
CA ASN A 202 -1.03 0.29 -5.21
C ASN A 202 -2.45 -0.19 -4.90
N ALA A 203 -2.53 -1.43 -4.43
CA ALA A 203 -3.77 -2.11 -4.08
C ALA A 203 -3.56 -3.06 -2.90
N MET A 204 -4.64 -3.55 -2.32
CA MET A 204 -4.59 -4.54 -1.26
C MET A 204 -4.52 -5.95 -1.86
N PRO A 205 -3.49 -6.77 -1.55
CA PRO A 205 -3.40 -8.16 -1.97
C PRO A 205 -4.18 -9.08 -1.00
N PHE A 206 -4.74 -10.15 -1.55
CA PHE A 206 -5.45 -11.21 -0.84
C PHE A 206 -4.99 -12.56 -1.35
N ARG A 207 -5.16 -13.63 -0.54
CA ARG A 207 -4.93 -15.00 -1.01
C ARG A 207 -5.85 -15.36 -2.17
N THR A 208 -5.44 -16.33 -2.97
CA THR A 208 -6.20 -16.79 -4.16
C THR A 208 -7.20 -17.91 -3.84
N ASP A 209 -7.32 -18.33 -2.58
CA ASP A 209 -8.37 -19.25 -2.13
C ASP A 209 -9.76 -18.58 -2.18
N GLU A 210 -10.81 -19.34 -1.93
CA GLU A 210 -12.19 -18.83 -2.01
C GLU A 210 -12.45 -17.72 -1.00
N ASP A 211 -11.96 -17.85 0.23
CA ASP A 211 -12.13 -16.85 1.29
C ASP A 211 -11.40 -15.55 0.94
N GLY A 212 -10.15 -15.64 0.46
CA GLY A 212 -9.37 -14.48 0.02
C GLY A 212 -10.02 -13.75 -1.15
N LYS A 213 -10.55 -14.48 -2.14
CA LYS A 213 -11.29 -13.88 -3.27
C LYS A 213 -12.60 -13.22 -2.84
N ALA A 214 -13.33 -13.84 -1.92
CA ALA A 214 -14.56 -13.26 -1.36
C ALA A 214 -14.26 -11.96 -0.61
N LEU A 215 -13.21 -11.96 0.22
CA LEU A 215 -12.78 -10.76 0.94
C LEU A 215 -12.27 -9.67 -0.02
N ALA A 216 -11.51 -10.04 -1.06
CA ALA A 216 -11.07 -9.10 -2.10
C ALA A 216 -12.26 -8.42 -2.78
N ALA A 217 -13.30 -9.16 -3.17
CA ALA A 217 -14.50 -8.61 -3.79
C ALA A 217 -15.28 -7.69 -2.83
N LYS A 218 -15.35 -8.04 -1.54
CA LYS A 218 -15.98 -7.25 -0.49
C LYS A 218 -15.26 -5.92 -0.31
N VAL A 219 -13.93 -5.95 -0.18
CA VAL A 219 -13.08 -4.76 -0.06
C VAL A 219 -13.13 -3.90 -1.32
N ASP A 220 -13.14 -4.52 -2.50
CA ASP A 220 -13.25 -3.82 -3.78
C ASP A 220 -14.57 -3.03 -3.90
N GLY A 221 -15.67 -3.62 -3.47
CA GLY A 221 -16.96 -2.94 -3.36
C GLY A 221 -16.89 -1.74 -2.41
N ALA A 222 -16.29 -1.91 -1.23
CA ALA A 222 -16.11 -0.81 -0.27
C ALA A 222 -15.25 0.33 -0.85
N ILE A 223 -14.13 0.01 -1.52
CA ILE A 223 -13.29 1.03 -2.18
C ILE A 223 -14.10 1.79 -3.25
N THR A 224 -14.97 1.11 -4.01
CA THR A 224 -15.85 1.74 -5.00
C THR A 224 -16.77 2.77 -4.34
N GLU A 225 -17.44 2.40 -3.25
CA GLU A 225 -18.32 3.30 -2.50
C GLU A 225 -17.56 4.46 -1.85
N LEU A 226 -16.37 4.21 -1.28
CA LEU A 226 -15.52 5.25 -0.69
C LEU A 226 -15.02 6.25 -1.75
N LYS A 227 -14.73 5.79 -2.97
CA LYS A 227 -14.43 6.66 -4.12
C LYS A 227 -15.66 7.48 -4.52
N ALA A 228 -16.81 6.85 -4.68
CA ALA A 228 -18.05 7.50 -5.12
C ALA A 228 -18.56 8.56 -4.12
N SER A 229 -18.44 8.29 -2.82
CA SER A 229 -18.80 9.24 -1.76
C SER A 229 -17.79 10.36 -1.55
N GLY A 230 -16.58 10.26 -2.14
CA GLY A 230 -15.47 11.19 -1.92
C GLY A 230 -14.70 10.96 -0.61
N LYS A 231 -15.06 9.94 0.17
CA LYS A 231 -14.39 9.66 1.46
C LYS A 231 -12.92 9.30 1.29
N LEU A 232 -12.58 8.57 0.22
CA LEU A 232 -11.20 8.22 -0.07
C LEU A 232 -10.35 9.47 -0.40
N ALA A 233 -10.90 10.41 -1.16
CA ALA A 233 -10.27 11.70 -1.45
C ALA A 233 -10.10 12.57 -0.18
N GLU A 234 -11.10 12.58 0.72
CA GLU A 234 -11.00 13.26 2.02
C GLU A 234 -9.84 12.71 2.87
N ILE A 235 -9.71 11.37 2.94
CA ILE A 235 -8.59 10.73 3.65
C ILE A 235 -7.26 11.10 3.01
N SER A 236 -7.21 11.10 1.67
CA SER A 236 -6.02 11.52 0.92
C SER A 236 -5.62 12.97 1.22
N ASP A 237 -6.57 13.89 1.14
CA ASP A 237 -6.32 15.31 1.41
C ASP A 237 -5.82 15.56 2.84
N LYS A 238 -6.36 14.84 3.82
CA LYS A 238 -5.90 14.87 5.22
C LYS A 238 -4.41 14.62 5.37
N TRP A 239 -3.86 13.65 4.61
CA TRP A 239 -2.47 13.19 4.77
C TRP A 239 -1.49 13.86 3.82
N PHE A 240 -1.95 14.25 2.63
CA PHE A 240 -1.08 14.70 1.54
C PHE A 240 -1.40 16.14 1.07
N GLY A 241 -2.57 16.67 1.40
CA GLY A 241 -3.07 17.93 0.85
C GLY A 241 -3.38 17.84 -0.66
N ALA A 242 -3.60 16.61 -1.16
CA ALA A 242 -3.89 16.30 -2.55
C ALA A 242 -4.61 14.96 -2.66
N ASP A 243 -5.36 14.73 -3.74
CA ASP A 243 -6.02 13.46 -4.02
C ASP A 243 -5.10 12.52 -4.81
N ILE A 244 -4.43 11.59 -4.12
CA ILE A 244 -3.57 10.55 -4.72
C ILE A 244 -4.34 9.30 -5.13
N THR A 245 -5.67 9.30 -5.00
CA THR A 245 -6.52 8.11 -5.21
C THR A 245 -7.05 8.00 -6.64
N LYS A 246 -6.69 8.95 -7.50
CA LYS A 246 -7.03 9.00 -8.92
C LYS A 246 -5.77 8.93 -9.77
N ALA A 247 -5.89 8.26 -10.93
CA ALA A 247 -4.89 8.38 -11.97
C ALA A 247 -4.97 9.79 -12.59
N ASP A 248 -3.82 10.34 -12.95
CA ASP A 248 -3.70 11.61 -13.69
C ASP A 248 -4.28 11.49 -15.12
#